data_e5b91ac880e30e45ff728c0365463703
#
_entry.id   e5b91ac880e30e45ff728c0365463703
#
_cell.length_a   1.000
_cell.length_b   1.000
_cell.length_c   1.000
_cell.angle_alpha   90.00
_cell.angle_beta   90.00
_cell.angle_gamma   90.00
#
_symmetry.space_group_name_H-M   'P 1'
#
loop_
_entity.id
_entity.type
_entity.pdbx_description
1 polymer ?
#
loop_
_entity_poly.entity_id
_entity_poly.type
_entity_poly.pdbx_seq_one_letter_code
_entity_poly.pdbx_strand_id
1 'polypeptide(L)'
;MDSMPVTVKAEKLVFGGDCIAHVNGKAVFIPYAVPGETLDIEIISSKRDYDKAKIVNILSPSPHRRPPACAYYGLCGGCNMMHIDDAYQREMRKSVLADCFSRAGIDVPEIDVIAGKSEGYRARFLLHDGGLVARDGKSIVPVARCAVATDEVNEWFSKTPFEKRPSGIVRIFGDANVVSTVSNGKKIVSAECPSHTEIDEAAKSAQNVHGKKIKMPPKRFSGTLSSPDTAVKIAIGGKEIGFDVRGFFQSNTDVLERAIEKVCTSLSGKNALDLYAGCGTFSVFLSDRFEHVTLVEHNRDALVFAEQNTAGKNHASYGVSGATWVHDFSKTAPIFDAAVADPPRSGMEKEVCEWLCKSDIPHIRSLSCDPATHARDAAKLIRSGYSLVSLTLLDFYPNTCHIESLAIFEKRTKQGRQNAQNV
;
A
#
# COMPACT_ATOMS: atom_id res chain seq x y z
N MET A 1 14.23 -40.04 -6.15
CA MET A 1 15.71 -39.88 -6.01
C MET A 1 15.92 -38.81 -4.99
N ASP A 2 16.31 -39.18 -3.79
CA ASP A 2 16.67 -38.21 -2.75
C ASP A 2 17.96 -37.52 -3.22
N SER A 3 17.86 -36.29 -3.68
CA SER A 3 19.04 -35.50 -4.05
C SER A 3 19.81 -35.20 -2.75
N MET A 4 21.10 -35.50 -2.70
CA MET A 4 21.93 -35.14 -1.56
C MET A 4 21.84 -33.61 -1.36
N PRO A 5 21.75 -33.13 -0.10
CA PRO A 5 21.78 -31.72 0.18
C PRO A 5 23.02 -31.05 -0.40
N VAL A 6 22.85 -29.84 -0.90
CA VAL A 6 23.94 -29.00 -1.42
C VAL A 6 24.20 -27.87 -0.44
N THR A 7 25.47 -27.69 -0.05
CA THR A 7 25.85 -26.59 0.83
C THR A 7 26.04 -25.30 0.02
N VAL A 8 25.37 -24.22 0.43
CA VAL A 8 25.45 -22.90 -0.21
C VAL A 8 25.57 -21.81 0.82
N LYS A 9 26.04 -20.64 0.38
CA LYS A 9 25.96 -19.40 1.14
C LYS A 9 24.83 -18.53 0.58
N ALA A 10 23.89 -18.12 1.44
CA ALA A 10 22.84 -17.16 1.09
C ALA A 10 23.48 -15.78 0.84
N GLU A 11 23.29 -15.23 -0.37
CA GLU A 11 23.98 -14.01 -0.79
C GLU A 11 23.21 -12.74 -0.43
N LYS A 12 21.98 -12.62 -0.93
CA LYS A 12 21.13 -11.46 -0.67
C LYS A 12 19.65 -11.80 -0.74
N LEU A 13 18.84 -10.97 -0.08
CA LEU A 13 17.39 -11.01 -0.22
C LEU A 13 16.99 -10.41 -1.57
N VAL A 14 16.00 -10.99 -2.21
CA VAL A 14 15.40 -10.46 -3.44
C VAL A 14 13.94 -10.08 -3.21
N PHE A 15 13.37 -9.33 -4.15
CA PHE A 15 11.95 -9.01 -4.11
C PHE A 15 11.12 -10.30 -4.07
N GLY A 16 10.17 -10.37 -3.12
CA GLY A 16 9.43 -11.60 -2.81
C GLY A 16 9.85 -12.29 -1.51
N GLY A 17 11.01 -11.93 -0.94
CA GLY A 17 11.45 -12.35 0.39
C GLY A 17 12.27 -13.63 0.43
N ASP A 18 12.59 -14.21 -0.72
CA ASP A 18 13.53 -15.34 -0.79
C ASP A 18 14.97 -14.80 -0.84
N CYS A 19 15.93 -15.55 -0.29
CA CYS A 19 17.34 -15.29 -0.55
C CYS A 19 17.77 -15.98 -1.85
N ILE A 20 18.74 -15.37 -2.53
CA ILE A 20 19.42 -15.97 -3.68
C ILE A 20 20.76 -16.55 -3.26
N ALA A 21 21.11 -17.69 -3.84
CA ALA A 21 22.44 -18.28 -3.90
C ALA A 21 22.71 -18.81 -5.30
N HIS A 22 23.93 -19.27 -5.58
CA HIS A 22 24.26 -19.88 -6.87
C HIS A 22 24.83 -21.28 -6.68
N VAL A 23 24.35 -22.23 -7.49
CA VAL A 23 24.88 -23.59 -7.58
C VAL A 23 25.26 -23.84 -9.04
N ASN A 24 26.53 -24.12 -9.27
CA ASN A 24 27.09 -24.31 -10.63
C ASN A 24 26.73 -23.17 -11.61
N GLY A 25 26.73 -21.93 -11.11
CA GLY A 25 26.39 -20.73 -11.89
C GLY A 25 24.92 -20.46 -12.10
N LYS A 26 24.03 -21.34 -11.61
CA LYS A 26 22.58 -21.18 -11.70
C LYS A 26 22.02 -20.60 -10.40
N ALA A 27 21.13 -19.61 -10.54
CA ALA A 27 20.47 -18.98 -9.39
C ALA A 27 19.53 -19.96 -8.66
N VAL A 28 19.58 -19.95 -7.33
CA VAL A 28 18.73 -20.76 -6.45
C VAL A 28 18.01 -19.84 -5.47
N PHE A 29 16.69 -19.87 -5.47
CA PHE A 29 15.86 -19.13 -4.53
C PHE A 29 15.57 -19.96 -3.29
N ILE A 30 15.88 -19.42 -2.12
CA ILE A 30 15.83 -20.12 -0.83
C ILE A 30 14.93 -19.33 0.11
N PRO A 31 13.66 -19.77 0.30
CA PRO A 31 12.76 -19.19 1.29
C PRO A 31 13.31 -19.33 2.71
N TYR A 32 13.03 -18.33 3.56
CA TYR A 32 13.42 -18.33 4.98
C TYR A 32 14.93 -18.32 5.29
N ALA A 33 15.78 -18.15 4.29
CA ALA A 33 17.19 -17.88 4.50
C ALA A 33 17.43 -16.42 4.89
N VAL A 34 18.53 -16.17 5.58
CA VAL A 34 19.03 -14.82 5.89
C VAL A 34 20.36 -14.62 5.17
N PRO A 35 20.62 -13.47 4.54
CA PRO A 35 21.90 -13.22 3.89
C PRO A 35 23.09 -13.46 4.80
N GLY A 36 24.14 -14.10 4.26
CA GLY A 36 25.34 -14.47 4.97
C GLY A 36 25.34 -15.87 5.61
N GLU A 37 24.18 -16.53 5.70
CA GLU A 37 24.09 -17.89 6.24
C GLU A 37 24.74 -18.93 5.33
N THR A 38 25.33 -19.96 5.95
CA THR A 38 25.73 -21.19 5.29
C THR A 38 24.67 -22.26 5.53
N LEU A 39 24.10 -22.81 4.47
CA LEU A 39 22.92 -23.64 4.50
C LEU A 39 23.16 -24.94 3.71
N ASP A 40 22.64 -26.06 4.24
CA ASP A 40 22.39 -27.23 3.41
C ASP A 40 20.96 -27.09 2.84
N ILE A 41 20.84 -27.19 1.53
CA ILE A 41 19.58 -27.04 0.80
C ILE A 41 19.28 -28.26 -0.05
N GLU A 42 17.99 -28.50 -0.25
CA GLU A 42 17.48 -29.50 -1.20
C GLU A 42 16.72 -28.76 -2.31
N ILE A 43 17.07 -29.04 -3.57
CA ILE A 43 16.37 -28.48 -4.73
C ILE A 43 15.01 -29.14 -4.87
N ILE A 44 13.93 -28.36 -4.72
CA ILE A 44 12.54 -28.84 -4.80
C ILE A 44 11.88 -28.57 -6.15
N SER A 45 12.45 -27.68 -6.96
CA SER A 45 11.95 -27.37 -8.30
C SER A 45 13.06 -26.76 -9.14
N SER A 46 13.23 -27.26 -10.37
CA SER A 46 14.19 -26.73 -11.33
C SER A 46 13.46 -26.14 -12.53
N LYS A 47 13.85 -24.92 -12.91
CA LYS A 47 13.41 -24.21 -14.13
C LYS A 47 14.64 -24.01 -15.01
N ARG A 48 14.46 -23.49 -16.23
CA ARG A 48 15.55 -23.21 -17.15
C ARG A 48 16.61 -22.28 -16.54
N ASP A 49 16.15 -21.18 -15.95
CA ASP A 49 17.03 -20.07 -15.56
C ASP A 49 17.27 -20.00 -14.03
N TYR A 50 16.51 -20.75 -13.24
CA TYR A 50 16.64 -20.78 -11.79
C TYR A 50 16.11 -22.07 -11.18
N ASP A 51 16.54 -22.32 -9.93
CA ASP A 51 16.04 -23.39 -9.09
C ASP A 51 15.32 -22.81 -7.86
N LYS A 52 14.46 -23.61 -7.25
CA LYS A 52 13.89 -23.33 -5.91
C LYS A 52 14.32 -24.43 -4.95
N ALA A 53 14.70 -24.04 -3.76
CA ALA A 53 15.16 -24.96 -2.74
C ALA A 53 14.41 -24.79 -1.43
N LYS A 54 14.50 -25.79 -0.55
CA LYS A 54 14.17 -25.68 0.87
C LYS A 54 15.44 -25.83 1.70
N ILE A 55 15.47 -25.21 2.86
CA ILE A 55 16.54 -25.38 3.85
C ILE A 55 16.37 -26.74 4.50
N VAL A 56 17.46 -27.53 4.54
CA VAL A 56 17.55 -28.79 5.28
C VAL A 56 18.21 -28.53 6.64
N ASN A 57 19.39 -27.84 6.63
CA ASN A 57 20.11 -27.47 7.82
C ASN A 57 20.64 -26.05 7.71
N ILE A 58 20.76 -25.35 8.83
CA ILE A 58 21.49 -24.10 8.96
C ILE A 58 22.82 -24.43 9.64
N LEU A 59 23.90 -24.41 8.85
CA LEU A 59 25.22 -24.73 9.32
C LEU A 59 25.88 -23.57 10.07
N SER A 60 25.66 -22.34 9.55
CA SER A 60 26.14 -21.11 10.18
C SER A 60 25.02 -20.07 10.11
N PRO A 61 24.32 -19.80 11.21
CA PRO A 61 23.24 -18.82 11.24
C PRO A 61 23.78 -17.38 11.15
N SER A 62 22.96 -16.51 10.57
CA SER A 62 23.19 -15.05 10.60
C SER A 62 22.99 -14.51 12.02
N PRO A 63 23.77 -13.51 12.46
CA PRO A 63 23.52 -12.81 13.72
C PRO A 63 22.14 -12.09 13.74
N HIS A 64 21.55 -11.87 12.58
CA HIS A 64 20.24 -11.25 12.40
C HIS A 64 19.07 -12.23 12.42
N ARG A 65 19.35 -13.54 12.55
CA ARG A 65 18.30 -14.55 12.70
C ARG A 65 17.74 -14.56 14.12
N ARG A 66 16.41 -14.58 14.22
CA ARG A 66 15.69 -14.71 15.51
C ARG A 66 14.62 -15.80 15.43
N PRO A 67 14.18 -16.37 16.57
CA PRO A 67 12.97 -17.20 16.60
C PRO A 67 11.74 -16.36 16.22
N PRO A 68 10.88 -16.86 15.32
CA PRO A 68 9.62 -16.17 15.00
C PRO A 68 8.67 -16.14 16.22
N ALA A 69 8.05 -15.00 16.50
CA ALA A 69 7.09 -14.85 17.60
C ALA A 69 5.72 -15.49 17.32
N CYS A 70 5.44 -15.90 16.08
CA CYS A 70 4.16 -16.45 15.66
C CYS A 70 4.21 -17.98 15.56
N ALA A 71 3.32 -18.67 16.27
CA ALA A 71 3.21 -20.14 16.22
C ALA A 71 2.80 -20.68 14.84
N TYR A 72 2.18 -19.86 13.99
CA TYR A 72 1.75 -20.23 12.62
C TYR A 72 2.77 -19.83 11.55
N TYR A 73 3.96 -19.33 11.95
CA TYR A 73 4.99 -18.95 11.00
C TYR A 73 5.45 -20.17 10.17
N GLY A 74 5.56 -19.97 8.87
CA GLY A 74 5.88 -21.07 7.94
C GLY A 74 4.66 -21.85 7.44
N LEU A 75 3.54 -21.84 8.18
CA LEU A 75 2.26 -22.45 7.76
C LEU A 75 1.35 -21.40 7.11
N CYS A 76 1.09 -20.29 7.82
CA CYS A 76 0.32 -19.17 7.33
C CYS A 76 1.09 -18.42 6.23
N GLY A 77 0.40 -18.01 5.16
CA GLY A 77 0.96 -17.26 4.05
C GLY A 77 1.20 -15.76 4.33
N GLY A 78 0.84 -15.26 5.53
CA GLY A 78 0.83 -13.82 5.82
C GLY A 78 2.21 -13.21 6.05
N CYS A 79 3.14 -13.94 6.69
CA CYS A 79 4.48 -13.44 7.04
C CYS A 79 5.56 -14.36 6.49
N ASN A 80 6.66 -13.78 6.01
CA ASN A 80 7.78 -14.55 5.47
C ASN A 80 9.17 -14.03 5.91
N MET A 81 9.22 -12.99 6.77
CA MET A 81 10.47 -12.41 7.25
C MET A 81 10.58 -12.34 8.79
N MET A 82 9.64 -12.93 9.55
CA MET A 82 9.60 -12.83 11.01
C MET A 82 10.80 -13.52 11.70
N HIS A 83 11.54 -14.37 10.99
CA HIS A 83 12.77 -15.00 11.44
C HIS A 83 14.01 -14.07 11.40
N ILE A 84 13.83 -12.82 11.00
CA ILE A 84 14.85 -11.81 10.83
C ILE A 84 14.56 -10.66 11.80
N ASP A 85 15.58 -10.06 12.42
CA ASP A 85 15.39 -8.87 13.26
C ASP A 85 14.83 -7.68 12.46
N ASP A 86 14.07 -6.81 13.13
CA ASP A 86 13.31 -5.75 12.48
C ASP A 86 14.19 -4.70 11.78
N ALA A 87 15.36 -4.39 12.37
CA ALA A 87 16.27 -3.42 11.78
C ALA A 87 16.85 -3.98 10.48
N TYR A 88 17.28 -5.24 10.49
CA TYR A 88 17.84 -5.88 9.31
C TYR A 88 16.79 -6.14 8.22
N GLN A 89 15.54 -6.45 8.59
CA GLN A 89 14.43 -6.51 7.62
C GLN A 89 14.29 -5.20 6.83
N ARG A 90 14.36 -4.06 7.52
CA ARG A 90 14.28 -2.74 6.87
C ARG A 90 15.47 -2.48 5.96
N GLU A 91 16.70 -2.78 6.42
CA GLU A 91 17.88 -2.63 5.57
C GLU A 91 17.83 -3.48 4.31
N MET A 92 17.39 -4.73 4.42
CA MET A 92 17.22 -5.58 3.23
C MET A 92 16.16 -5.05 2.26
N ARG A 93 15.02 -4.55 2.76
CA ARG A 93 13.99 -3.95 1.90
C ARG A 93 14.46 -2.64 1.26
N LYS A 94 15.24 -1.82 1.98
CA LYS A 94 15.92 -0.65 1.40
C LYS A 94 16.87 -1.07 0.28
N SER A 95 17.65 -2.12 0.50
CA SER A 95 18.57 -2.63 -0.54
C SER A 95 17.83 -3.09 -1.79
N VAL A 96 16.71 -3.82 -1.64
CA VAL A 96 15.87 -4.22 -2.78
C VAL A 96 15.29 -3.00 -3.52
N LEU A 97 14.81 -1.99 -2.77
CA LEU A 97 14.30 -0.75 -3.34
C LEU A 97 15.40 -0.01 -4.12
N ALA A 98 16.59 0.15 -3.52
CA ALA A 98 17.74 0.77 -4.15
C ALA A 98 18.18 0.03 -5.41
N ASP A 99 18.27 -1.32 -5.37
CA ASP A 99 18.59 -2.17 -6.53
C ASP A 99 17.62 -1.93 -7.70
N CYS A 100 16.32 -1.81 -7.43
CA CYS A 100 15.32 -1.56 -8.48
C CYS A 100 15.52 -0.20 -9.15
N PHE A 101 15.76 0.84 -8.37
CA PHE A 101 15.98 2.19 -8.88
C PHE A 101 17.32 2.28 -9.65
N SER A 102 18.39 1.71 -9.10
CA SER A 102 19.71 1.66 -9.75
C SER A 102 19.64 0.95 -11.10
N ARG A 103 18.92 -0.18 -11.20
CA ARG A 103 18.69 -0.88 -12.49
C ARG A 103 17.90 -0.04 -13.50
N ALA A 104 17.09 0.90 -13.05
CA ALA A 104 16.39 1.86 -13.90
C ALA A 104 17.28 3.07 -14.29
N GLY A 105 18.56 3.07 -13.87
CA GLY A 105 19.52 4.13 -14.14
C GLY A 105 19.31 5.38 -13.28
N ILE A 106 18.76 5.21 -12.06
CA ILE A 106 18.48 6.31 -11.14
C ILE A 106 19.50 6.24 -10.01
N ASP A 107 20.24 7.32 -9.82
CA ASP A 107 20.98 7.57 -8.60
C ASP A 107 20.01 7.85 -7.46
N VAL A 108 20.05 7.01 -6.42
CA VAL A 108 19.10 7.10 -5.30
C VAL A 108 19.73 7.92 -4.19
N PRO A 109 19.04 8.93 -3.65
CA PRO A 109 19.45 9.56 -2.41
C PRO A 109 19.41 8.53 -1.26
N GLU A 110 19.95 8.87 -0.11
CA GLU A 110 19.76 8.05 1.08
C GLU A 110 18.26 7.76 1.28
N ILE A 111 17.92 6.48 1.46
CA ILE A 111 16.53 6.07 1.61
C ILE A 111 16.10 6.23 3.06
N ASP A 112 15.21 7.18 3.29
CA ASP A 112 14.54 7.37 4.59
C ASP A 112 13.65 6.17 4.92
N VAL A 113 13.32 6.00 6.21
CA VAL A 113 12.39 4.96 6.67
C VAL A 113 11.32 5.56 7.58
N ILE A 114 10.06 5.32 7.25
CA ILE A 114 8.95 5.51 8.18
C ILE A 114 8.52 4.13 8.65
N ALA A 115 8.83 3.80 9.91
CA ALA A 115 8.55 2.49 10.51
C ALA A 115 7.73 2.64 11.79
N GLY A 116 6.83 1.68 12.02
CA GLY A 116 6.03 1.54 13.23
C GLY A 116 6.40 0.29 14.03
N LYS A 117 5.46 -0.19 14.81
CA LYS A 117 5.56 -1.47 15.52
C LYS A 117 5.69 -2.62 14.52
N SER A 118 6.46 -3.65 14.84
CA SER A 118 6.56 -4.87 14.03
C SER A 118 5.51 -5.92 14.39
N GLU A 119 4.84 -5.76 15.52
CA GLU A 119 3.73 -6.58 16.01
C GLU A 119 2.53 -5.70 16.37
N GLY A 120 1.33 -6.28 16.37
CA GLY A 120 0.11 -5.58 16.78
C GLY A 120 -0.27 -4.38 15.90
N TYR A 121 0.15 -4.34 14.64
CA TYR A 121 -0.09 -3.20 13.76
C TYR A 121 -1.20 -3.42 12.73
N ARG A 122 -1.48 -4.70 12.39
CA ARG A 122 -2.33 -5.02 11.26
C ARG A 122 -3.79 -4.98 11.64
N ALA A 123 -4.48 -3.95 11.16
CA ALA A 123 -5.90 -3.72 11.43
C ALA A 123 -6.85 -4.50 10.51
N ARG A 124 -6.39 -4.95 9.31
CA ARG A 124 -7.28 -5.55 8.31
C ARG A 124 -6.90 -6.98 7.99
N PHE A 125 -7.93 -7.84 7.98
CA PHE A 125 -7.81 -9.25 7.63
C PHE A 125 -8.88 -9.67 6.64
N LEU A 126 -8.48 -10.59 5.75
CA LEU A 126 -9.35 -11.35 4.87
C LEU A 126 -9.21 -12.81 5.27
N LEU A 127 -10.31 -13.39 5.75
CA LEU A 127 -10.38 -14.81 6.07
C LEU A 127 -11.10 -15.56 4.95
N HIS A 128 -10.69 -16.78 4.74
CA HIS A 128 -11.36 -17.75 3.89
C HIS A 128 -11.81 -18.91 4.77
N ASP A 129 -13.10 -19.21 4.75
CA ASP A 129 -13.70 -20.28 5.59
C ASP A 129 -13.26 -20.21 7.06
N GLY A 130 -13.26 -18.99 7.60
CA GLY A 130 -12.91 -18.72 9.00
C GLY A 130 -11.42 -18.67 9.33
N GLY A 131 -10.51 -18.97 8.41
CA GLY A 131 -9.07 -18.97 8.65
C GLY A 131 -8.26 -18.14 7.65
N LEU A 132 -6.95 -18.12 7.82
CA LEU A 132 -6.02 -17.47 6.89
C LEU A 132 -5.52 -18.48 5.85
N VAL A 133 -5.29 -17.99 4.63
CA VAL A 133 -4.73 -18.82 3.57
C VAL A 133 -3.31 -19.22 3.93
N ALA A 134 -3.03 -20.52 3.81
CA ALA A 134 -1.72 -21.08 4.03
C ALA A 134 -0.73 -20.65 2.93
N ARG A 135 0.56 -20.93 3.14
CA ARG A 135 1.62 -20.61 2.17
C ARG A 135 1.47 -21.35 0.84
N ASP A 136 0.81 -22.49 0.82
CA ASP A 136 0.51 -23.24 -0.40
C ASP A 136 -0.55 -22.57 -1.31
N GLY A 137 -1.18 -21.49 -0.81
CA GLY A 137 -2.22 -20.73 -1.50
C GLY A 137 -3.58 -21.46 -1.56
N LYS A 138 -3.74 -22.60 -0.89
CA LYS A 138 -4.95 -23.44 -0.97
C LYS A 138 -5.50 -23.83 0.39
N SER A 139 -4.64 -24.29 1.29
CA SER A 139 -5.03 -24.73 2.62
C SER A 139 -5.43 -23.55 3.51
N ILE A 140 -6.26 -23.81 4.52
CA ILE A 140 -6.71 -22.82 5.48
C ILE A 140 -6.07 -23.10 6.85
N VAL A 141 -5.49 -22.07 7.44
CA VAL A 141 -4.88 -22.13 8.76
C VAL A 141 -5.85 -21.57 9.79
N PRO A 142 -6.28 -22.37 10.78
CA PRO A 142 -7.21 -21.94 11.84
C PRO A 142 -6.47 -21.13 12.91
N VAL A 143 -6.21 -19.85 12.60
CA VAL A 143 -5.44 -18.96 13.49
C VAL A 143 -6.30 -18.54 14.69
N ALA A 144 -5.84 -18.82 15.91
CA ALA A 144 -6.48 -18.39 17.14
C ALA A 144 -5.99 -17.00 17.62
N ARG A 145 -4.75 -16.65 17.28
CA ARG A 145 -4.12 -15.35 17.56
C ARG A 145 -3.08 -15.06 16.48
N CYS A 146 -2.98 -13.81 16.04
CA CYS A 146 -1.99 -13.39 15.06
C CYS A 146 -1.06 -12.35 15.69
N ALA A 147 0.25 -12.60 15.68
CA ALA A 147 1.24 -11.71 16.31
C ALA A 147 1.25 -10.30 15.71
N VAL A 148 0.94 -10.17 14.40
CA VAL A 148 0.91 -8.86 13.74
C VAL A 148 -0.45 -8.17 13.79
N ALA A 149 -1.52 -8.86 14.23
CA ALA A 149 -2.85 -8.28 14.33
C ALA A 149 -2.94 -7.31 15.52
N THR A 150 -3.74 -6.26 15.35
CA THR A 150 -4.13 -5.36 16.44
C THR A 150 -4.81 -6.13 17.58
N ASP A 151 -4.89 -5.51 18.73
CA ASP A 151 -5.55 -6.14 19.88
C ASP A 151 -7.04 -6.36 19.62
N GLU A 152 -7.72 -5.45 18.94
CA GLU A 152 -9.12 -5.55 18.55
C GLU A 152 -9.38 -6.77 17.62
N VAL A 153 -8.51 -7.00 16.65
CA VAL A 153 -8.63 -8.17 15.77
C VAL A 153 -8.33 -9.46 16.54
N ASN A 154 -7.33 -9.45 17.42
CA ASN A 154 -7.01 -10.61 18.27
C ASN A 154 -8.12 -10.91 19.28
N GLU A 155 -8.79 -9.88 19.81
CA GLU A 155 -9.96 -10.04 20.65
C GLU A 155 -11.11 -10.69 19.88
N TRP A 156 -11.33 -10.27 18.62
CA TRP A 156 -12.32 -10.91 17.76
C TRP A 156 -11.96 -12.40 17.51
N PHE A 157 -10.69 -12.72 17.24
CA PHE A 157 -10.25 -14.13 17.09
C PHE A 157 -10.52 -14.95 18.35
N SER A 158 -10.29 -14.38 19.54
CA SER A 158 -10.54 -15.02 20.83
C SER A 158 -12.03 -15.26 21.10
N LYS A 159 -12.87 -14.23 20.84
CA LYS A 159 -14.33 -14.33 21.04
C LYS A 159 -15.02 -15.19 20.00
N THR A 160 -14.38 -15.41 18.83
CA THR A 160 -14.95 -16.19 17.72
C THR A 160 -14.00 -17.34 17.37
N PRO A 161 -14.04 -18.45 18.10
CA PRO A 161 -13.25 -19.65 17.80
C PRO A 161 -13.47 -20.12 16.36
N PHE A 162 -12.48 -20.79 15.78
CA PHE A 162 -12.47 -21.15 14.35
C PHE A 162 -13.77 -21.86 13.91
N GLU A 163 -14.28 -22.78 14.73
CA GLU A 163 -15.47 -23.60 14.45
C GLU A 163 -16.77 -22.77 14.43
N LYS A 164 -16.75 -21.56 15.02
CA LYS A 164 -17.89 -20.61 15.04
C LYS A 164 -17.78 -19.52 14.00
N ARG A 165 -16.67 -19.46 13.26
CA ARG A 165 -16.48 -18.44 12.24
C ARG A 165 -17.31 -18.75 11.00
N PRO A 166 -17.81 -17.71 10.31
CA PRO A 166 -18.54 -17.90 9.06
C PRO A 166 -17.69 -18.56 7.98
N SER A 167 -18.32 -19.41 7.16
CA SER A 167 -17.73 -19.89 5.91
C SER A 167 -17.66 -18.80 4.85
N GLY A 168 -16.85 -19.03 3.81
CA GLY A 168 -16.65 -18.10 2.72
C GLY A 168 -15.71 -16.97 3.08
N ILE A 169 -15.90 -15.80 2.46
CA ILE A 169 -15.01 -14.65 2.63
C ILE A 169 -15.50 -13.79 3.80
N VAL A 170 -14.65 -13.65 4.80
CA VAL A 170 -14.88 -12.75 5.95
C VAL A 170 -13.81 -11.65 5.95
N ARG A 171 -14.25 -10.41 6.02
CA ARG A 171 -13.37 -9.25 6.14
C ARG A 171 -13.50 -8.65 7.53
N ILE A 172 -12.38 -8.39 8.15
CA ILE A 172 -12.30 -7.81 9.49
C ILE A 172 -11.49 -6.53 9.41
N PHE A 173 -11.98 -5.50 10.04
CA PHE A 173 -11.21 -4.33 10.43
C PHE A 173 -11.31 -4.19 11.95
N GLY A 174 -10.18 -3.95 12.61
CA GLY A 174 -10.12 -3.67 14.04
C GLY A 174 -8.94 -2.78 14.37
N ASP A 175 -9.22 -1.57 14.87
CA ASP A 175 -8.23 -0.60 15.33
C ASP A 175 -8.92 0.54 16.09
N ALA A 176 -8.21 1.16 17.03
CA ALA A 176 -8.69 2.32 17.77
C ALA A 176 -10.08 2.10 18.42
N ASN A 177 -10.32 0.92 19.02
CA ASN A 177 -11.58 0.49 19.62
C ASN A 177 -12.74 0.30 18.62
N VAL A 178 -12.46 0.31 17.32
CA VAL A 178 -13.45 0.03 16.27
C VAL A 178 -13.25 -1.39 15.75
N VAL A 179 -14.30 -2.20 15.76
CA VAL A 179 -14.30 -3.53 15.15
C VAL A 179 -15.47 -3.64 14.19
N SER A 180 -15.21 -4.01 12.95
CA SER A 180 -16.24 -4.32 11.97
C SER A 180 -15.91 -5.60 11.23
N THR A 181 -16.88 -6.50 11.17
CA THR A 181 -16.75 -7.80 10.50
C THR A 181 -17.84 -7.95 9.47
N VAL A 182 -17.45 -8.29 8.23
CA VAL A 182 -18.36 -8.44 7.10
C VAL A 182 -18.17 -9.83 6.48
N SER A 183 -19.25 -10.61 6.39
CA SER A 183 -19.29 -11.90 5.69
C SER A 183 -20.33 -11.88 4.58
N ASN A 184 -19.97 -12.38 3.41
CA ASN A 184 -20.85 -12.45 2.24
C ASN A 184 -21.57 -11.11 1.95
N GLY A 185 -20.89 -9.97 2.13
CA GLY A 185 -21.40 -8.63 1.89
C GLY A 185 -22.33 -8.07 2.98
N LYS A 186 -22.55 -8.81 4.09
CA LYS A 186 -23.36 -8.36 5.23
C LYS A 186 -22.52 -8.22 6.49
N LYS A 187 -22.78 -7.19 7.29
CA LYS A 187 -22.15 -7.01 8.60
C LYS A 187 -22.56 -8.15 9.52
N ILE A 188 -21.59 -8.77 10.19
CA ILE A 188 -21.83 -9.68 11.29
C ILE A 188 -21.85 -8.82 12.55
N VAL A 189 -23.01 -8.73 13.21
CA VAL A 189 -23.11 -8.07 14.50
C VAL A 189 -22.49 -9.00 15.53
N SER A 190 -21.25 -8.71 16.00
CA SER A 190 -20.78 -9.26 17.26
C SER A 190 -21.54 -8.53 18.39
N ALA A 191 -22.11 -9.27 19.32
CA ALA A 191 -22.73 -8.70 20.49
C ALA A 191 -21.73 -7.76 21.20
N GLU A 192 -22.18 -6.54 21.53
CA GLU A 192 -21.47 -5.50 22.26
C GLU A 192 -20.45 -4.65 21.45
N CYS A 193 -20.98 -3.84 20.53
CA CYS A 193 -20.38 -2.56 20.20
C CYS A 193 -21.50 -1.50 20.30
N PRO A 194 -21.27 -0.31 20.90
CA PRO A 194 -22.33 0.69 21.02
C PRO A 194 -22.87 1.06 19.64
N SER A 195 -24.19 1.05 19.51
CA SER A 195 -24.90 1.39 18.28
C SER A 195 -24.64 2.85 17.89
N HIS A 196 -23.96 3.07 16.78
CA HIS A 196 -23.92 4.37 16.12
C HIS A 196 -25.19 4.53 15.26
N THR A 197 -26.28 4.97 15.92
CA THR A 197 -27.47 5.51 15.27
C THR A 197 -27.30 7.03 15.18
N GLU A 198 -26.62 7.53 14.17
CA GLU A 198 -26.66 8.95 13.77
C GLU A 198 -25.90 9.14 12.44
N ILE A 199 -26.40 8.61 11.34
CA ILE A 199 -25.85 8.89 9.98
C ILE A 199 -26.95 9.36 8.99
N ASP A 200 -28.23 9.39 9.38
CA ASP A 200 -29.32 9.54 8.40
C ASP A 200 -29.81 10.96 8.10
N GLU A 201 -29.32 12.03 8.73
CA GLU A 201 -29.89 13.36 8.54
C GLU A 201 -29.11 14.31 7.61
N ALA A 202 -27.83 14.04 7.34
CA ALA A 202 -27.03 14.96 6.50
C ALA A 202 -27.21 14.75 4.97
N ALA A 203 -27.82 13.65 4.56
CA ALA A 203 -27.96 13.31 3.12
C ALA A 203 -29.22 13.90 2.45
N LYS A 204 -30.11 14.59 3.15
CA LYS A 204 -31.39 15.06 2.60
C LYS A 204 -31.46 16.52 2.18
N SER A 205 -30.41 17.32 2.32
CA SER A 205 -30.48 18.77 2.12
C SER A 205 -29.93 19.33 0.80
N ALA A 206 -29.62 18.52 -0.18
CA ALA A 206 -29.09 19.00 -1.47
C ALA A 206 -30.03 18.66 -2.64
N GLN A 207 -31.24 19.25 -2.65
CA GLN A 207 -32.08 19.29 -3.85
C GLN A 207 -32.56 20.71 -4.14
N ASN A 208 -32.33 21.10 -5.42
CA ASN A 208 -32.95 22.17 -6.19
C ASN A 208 -32.47 23.62 -6.06
N VAL A 209 -31.68 24.04 -7.05
CA VAL A 209 -31.80 25.38 -7.66
C VAL A 209 -31.79 25.23 -9.19
N HIS A 210 -32.86 25.67 -9.82
CA HIS A 210 -33.02 25.79 -11.27
C HIS A 210 -32.42 27.10 -11.77
N GLY A 211 -31.69 27.04 -12.91
CA GLY A 211 -31.64 28.17 -13.84
C GLY A 211 -30.27 28.62 -14.34
N LYS A 212 -30.09 28.50 -15.66
CA LYS A 212 -29.08 29.05 -16.60
C LYS A 212 -27.89 28.14 -16.93
N LYS A 213 -27.81 27.80 -18.25
CA LYS A 213 -26.68 27.08 -18.87
C LYS A 213 -25.37 27.85 -18.70
N ILE A 214 -24.66 27.56 -17.66
CA ILE A 214 -23.23 27.86 -17.48
C ILE A 214 -22.48 26.61 -17.93
N LYS A 215 -21.35 26.73 -18.66
CA LYS A 215 -20.47 25.62 -19.01
C LYS A 215 -20.27 24.77 -17.77
N MET A 216 -20.73 23.51 -17.84
CA MET A 216 -20.82 22.65 -16.67
C MET A 216 -19.45 22.50 -16.00
N PRO A 217 -19.35 22.77 -14.70
CA PRO A 217 -18.22 22.28 -13.90
C PRO A 217 -18.19 20.75 -13.99
N PRO A 218 -17.02 20.13 -13.81
CA PRO A 218 -16.89 18.67 -13.82
C PRO A 218 -17.95 18.05 -12.92
N LYS A 219 -18.59 16.98 -13.41
CA LYS A 219 -19.66 16.30 -12.70
C LYS A 219 -19.11 15.79 -11.37
N ARG A 220 -19.57 16.36 -10.25
CA ARG A 220 -19.38 15.72 -8.97
C ARG A 220 -20.04 14.35 -9.02
N PHE A 221 -19.30 13.33 -8.57
CA PHE A 221 -19.86 11.99 -8.44
C PHE A 221 -20.89 12.04 -7.29
N SER A 222 -22.16 11.83 -7.56
CA SER A 222 -23.20 11.63 -6.56
C SER A 222 -23.53 10.15 -6.54
N GLY A 223 -22.97 9.40 -5.58
CA GLY A 223 -23.30 8.01 -5.33
C GLY A 223 -23.89 7.86 -3.94
N THR A 224 -24.76 6.88 -3.77
CA THR A 224 -25.21 6.43 -2.45
C THR A 224 -24.38 5.24 -2.00
N LEU A 225 -24.12 5.14 -0.69
CA LEU A 225 -23.48 3.96 -0.11
C LEU A 225 -24.29 2.71 -0.46
N SER A 226 -23.68 1.75 -1.14
CA SER A 226 -24.33 0.48 -1.50
C SER A 226 -24.62 -0.40 -0.27
N SER A 227 -23.94 -0.18 0.85
CA SER A 227 -24.11 -0.90 2.11
C SER A 227 -23.57 -0.06 3.27
N PRO A 228 -24.38 0.80 3.90
CA PRO A 228 -23.95 1.61 5.04
C PRO A 228 -23.45 0.75 6.21
N ASP A 229 -23.96 -0.46 6.36
CA ASP A 229 -23.55 -1.40 7.44
C ASP A 229 -22.10 -1.86 7.34
N THR A 230 -21.42 -1.67 6.19
CA THR A 230 -20.02 -2.05 6.01
C THR A 230 -19.06 -0.87 6.17
N ALA A 231 -19.60 0.32 6.41
CA ALA A 231 -18.81 1.53 6.63
C ALA A 231 -18.13 1.51 8.01
N VAL A 232 -16.90 1.99 8.04
CA VAL A 232 -16.12 2.21 9.25
C VAL A 232 -15.56 3.62 9.20
N LYS A 233 -15.44 4.26 10.35
CA LYS A 233 -14.79 5.55 10.54
C LYS A 233 -13.71 5.42 11.59
N ILE A 234 -12.54 5.96 11.30
CA ILE A 234 -11.39 6.01 12.21
C ILE A 234 -10.78 7.40 12.21
N ALA A 235 -10.15 7.76 13.31
CA ALA A 235 -9.39 9.00 13.41
C ALA A 235 -7.94 8.76 12.93
N ILE A 236 -7.46 9.57 11.98
CA ILE A 236 -6.06 9.60 11.52
C ILE A 236 -5.64 11.06 11.43
N GLY A 237 -4.51 11.42 12.06
CA GLY A 237 -3.99 12.80 12.04
C GLY A 237 -5.02 13.83 12.49
N GLY A 238 -5.85 13.49 13.47
CA GLY A 238 -6.91 14.34 13.98
C GLY A 238 -8.13 14.50 13.06
N LYS A 239 -8.23 13.73 11.96
CA LYS A 239 -9.36 13.72 11.03
C LYS A 239 -10.08 12.40 11.03
N GLU A 240 -11.41 12.43 10.94
CA GLU A 240 -12.23 11.24 10.75
C GLU A 240 -12.22 10.83 9.28
N ILE A 241 -11.85 9.58 9.01
CA ILE A 241 -11.82 8.99 7.67
C ILE A 241 -12.75 7.80 7.64
N GLY A 242 -13.76 7.87 6.79
CA GLY A 242 -14.70 6.80 6.50
C GLY A 242 -14.25 5.93 5.32
N PHE A 243 -14.47 4.63 5.40
CA PHE A 243 -14.22 3.68 4.31
C PHE A 243 -15.08 2.44 4.43
N ASP A 244 -15.18 1.66 3.34
CA ASP A 244 -15.84 0.36 3.37
C ASP A 244 -14.85 -0.74 3.76
N VAL A 245 -15.20 -1.57 4.76
CA VAL A 245 -14.38 -2.73 5.16
C VAL A 245 -14.15 -3.70 4.01
N ARG A 246 -15.05 -3.75 3.02
CA ARG A 246 -14.91 -4.55 1.80
C ARG A 246 -13.89 -3.97 0.83
N GLY A 247 -13.70 -2.65 0.84
CA GLY A 247 -12.76 -1.92 -0.01
C GLY A 247 -11.32 -2.02 0.46
N PHE A 248 -10.42 -1.30 -0.18
CA PHE A 248 -9.04 -1.15 0.26
C PHE A 248 -8.94 -0.02 1.29
N PHE A 249 -8.18 -0.25 2.33
CA PHE A 249 -7.66 0.74 3.27
C PHE A 249 -6.33 0.23 3.84
N GLN A 250 -5.41 1.12 4.19
CA GLN A 250 -4.12 0.72 4.76
C GLN A 250 -4.30 0.01 6.11
N SER A 251 -3.51 -1.05 6.33
CA SER A 251 -3.65 -1.91 7.51
C SER A 251 -2.84 -1.45 8.72
N ASN A 252 -1.88 -0.54 8.52
CA ASN A 252 -1.01 -0.01 9.55
C ASN A 252 -1.26 1.50 9.65
N THR A 253 -2.16 1.86 10.56
CA THR A 253 -2.67 3.23 10.71
C THR A 253 -1.63 4.20 11.26
N ASP A 254 -0.71 3.72 12.13
CA ASP A 254 0.42 4.50 12.64
C ASP A 254 1.40 4.90 11.51
N VAL A 255 1.78 3.97 10.66
CA VAL A 255 2.63 4.28 9.50
C VAL A 255 1.89 5.15 8.49
N LEU A 256 0.56 4.94 8.31
CA LEU A 256 -0.27 5.75 7.43
C LEU A 256 -0.29 7.23 7.85
N GLU A 257 -0.48 7.52 9.13
CA GLU A 257 -0.50 8.89 9.64
C GLU A 257 0.81 9.61 9.31
N ARG A 258 1.95 8.99 9.59
CA ARG A 258 3.27 9.56 9.30
C ARG A 258 3.58 9.63 7.79
N ALA A 259 3.07 8.68 7.00
CA ALA A 259 3.17 8.75 5.54
C ALA A 259 2.37 9.93 4.98
N ILE A 260 1.17 10.19 5.50
CA ILE A 260 0.35 11.35 5.13
C ILE A 260 1.10 12.66 5.46
N GLU A 261 1.68 12.78 6.65
CA GLU A 261 2.49 13.94 7.02
C GLU A 261 3.63 14.17 6.02
N LYS A 262 4.39 13.11 5.69
CA LYS A 262 5.50 13.19 4.73
C LYS A 262 5.02 13.56 3.32
N VAL A 263 3.91 12.99 2.84
CA VAL A 263 3.30 13.31 1.55
C VAL A 263 2.90 14.79 1.50
N CYS A 264 2.26 15.29 2.55
CA CYS A 264 1.74 16.65 2.61
C CYS A 264 2.80 17.70 2.98
N THR A 265 3.99 17.28 3.43
CA THR A 265 5.05 18.23 3.83
C THR A 265 5.41 19.15 2.66
N SER A 266 5.47 20.46 2.94
CA SER A 266 5.82 21.53 1.98
C SER A 266 4.87 21.65 0.79
N LEU A 267 3.69 21.03 0.85
CA LEU A 267 2.66 21.21 -0.17
C LEU A 267 1.65 22.27 0.27
N SER A 268 1.41 23.25 -0.58
CA SER A 268 0.31 24.22 -0.48
C SER A 268 0.12 24.90 -1.83
N GLY A 269 -1.04 25.48 -2.08
CA GLY A 269 -1.29 26.18 -3.33
C GLY A 269 -2.78 26.34 -3.63
N LYS A 270 -3.08 26.57 -4.90
CA LYS A 270 -4.47 26.68 -5.36
C LYS A 270 -5.10 25.35 -5.66
N ASN A 271 -4.42 24.50 -6.43
CA ASN A 271 -5.01 23.26 -6.92
C ASN A 271 -4.10 22.06 -6.66
N ALA A 272 -4.63 21.02 -6.05
CA ALA A 272 -3.99 19.71 -5.95
C ALA A 272 -4.74 18.65 -6.76
N LEU A 273 -4.01 17.66 -7.26
CA LEU A 273 -4.53 16.48 -7.93
C LEU A 273 -4.22 15.25 -7.11
N ASP A 274 -5.23 14.46 -6.77
CA ASP A 274 -5.11 13.17 -6.10
C ASP A 274 -5.55 12.06 -7.07
N LEU A 275 -4.57 11.36 -7.65
CA LEU A 275 -4.76 10.27 -8.59
C LEU A 275 -4.78 8.94 -7.84
N TYR A 276 -5.72 8.08 -8.18
CA TYR A 276 -5.98 6.81 -7.47
C TYR A 276 -6.41 7.07 -6.02
N ALA A 277 -7.29 8.05 -5.83
CA ALA A 277 -7.60 8.65 -4.53
C ALA A 277 -8.23 7.68 -3.52
N GLY A 278 -8.77 6.52 -3.95
CA GLY A 278 -9.44 5.58 -3.07
C GLY A 278 -10.60 6.23 -2.33
N CYS A 279 -10.62 6.10 -1.00
CA CYS A 279 -11.58 6.79 -0.14
C CYS A 279 -11.19 8.25 0.19
N GLY A 280 -10.22 8.83 -0.52
CA GLY A 280 -9.81 10.22 -0.35
C GLY A 280 -8.86 10.45 0.83
N THR A 281 -8.12 9.46 1.25
CA THR A 281 -7.22 9.54 2.40
C THR A 281 -6.27 10.74 2.30
N PHE A 282 -5.57 10.91 1.17
CA PHE A 282 -4.70 12.08 0.98
C PHE A 282 -5.51 13.35 0.71
N SER A 283 -6.61 13.25 -0.05
CA SER A 283 -7.47 14.38 -0.40
C SER A 283 -7.96 15.16 0.82
N VAL A 284 -8.30 14.46 1.91
CA VAL A 284 -8.76 15.08 3.18
C VAL A 284 -7.70 16.04 3.75
N PHE A 285 -6.42 15.67 3.69
CA PHE A 285 -5.32 16.48 4.21
C PHE A 285 -4.86 17.54 3.20
N LEU A 286 -4.91 17.24 1.91
CA LEU A 286 -4.65 18.20 0.85
C LEU A 286 -5.67 19.35 0.86
N SER A 287 -6.93 19.06 1.21
CA SER A 287 -8.00 20.06 1.29
C SER A 287 -7.80 21.14 2.37
N ASP A 288 -6.87 20.97 3.29
CA ASP A 288 -6.49 21.99 4.27
C ASP A 288 -5.33 22.87 3.76
N ARG A 289 -4.69 22.48 2.67
CA ARG A 289 -3.47 23.11 2.15
C ARG A 289 -3.67 23.74 0.78
N PHE A 290 -4.73 23.34 0.08
CA PHE A 290 -5.06 23.80 -1.26
C PHE A 290 -6.49 24.39 -1.30
N GLU A 291 -6.67 25.40 -2.13
CA GLU A 291 -8.00 26.01 -2.33
C GLU A 291 -8.97 25.05 -3.01
N HIS A 292 -8.44 24.12 -3.83
CA HIS A 292 -9.22 23.10 -4.55
C HIS A 292 -8.46 21.79 -4.69
N VAL A 293 -9.14 20.65 -4.54
CA VAL A 293 -8.59 19.31 -4.74
C VAL A 293 -9.39 18.57 -5.81
N THR A 294 -8.69 18.05 -6.82
CA THR A 294 -9.29 17.16 -7.83
C THR A 294 -8.96 15.72 -7.48
N LEU A 295 -9.99 14.88 -7.33
CA LEU A 295 -9.89 13.46 -7.02
C LEU A 295 -10.22 12.64 -8.25
N VAL A 296 -9.37 11.63 -8.55
CA VAL A 296 -9.60 10.68 -9.63
C VAL A 296 -9.54 9.26 -9.07
N GLU A 297 -10.65 8.54 -9.11
CA GLU A 297 -10.76 7.18 -8.60
C GLU A 297 -11.75 6.39 -9.45
N HIS A 298 -11.32 5.22 -9.95
CA HIS A 298 -12.19 4.38 -10.79
C HIS A 298 -13.19 3.55 -9.98
N ASN A 299 -12.84 3.19 -8.73
CA ASN A 299 -13.71 2.48 -7.82
C ASN A 299 -14.75 3.44 -7.23
N ARG A 300 -15.96 3.36 -7.78
CA ARG A 300 -17.06 4.27 -7.38
C ARG A 300 -17.49 4.07 -5.94
N ASP A 301 -17.38 2.87 -5.39
CA ASP A 301 -17.73 2.61 -3.98
C ASP A 301 -16.74 3.32 -3.04
N ALA A 302 -15.45 3.33 -3.39
CA ALA A 302 -14.44 4.08 -2.65
C ALA A 302 -14.65 5.60 -2.80
N LEU A 303 -15.00 6.07 -4.01
CA LEU A 303 -15.19 7.49 -4.29
C LEU A 303 -16.36 8.10 -3.52
N VAL A 304 -17.41 7.33 -3.21
CA VAL A 304 -18.50 7.78 -2.32
C VAL A 304 -17.97 8.19 -0.95
N PHE A 305 -17.03 7.39 -0.40
CA PHE A 305 -16.38 7.76 0.86
C PHE A 305 -15.46 8.96 0.70
N ALA A 306 -14.74 9.08 -0.41
CA ALA A 306 -13.91 10.25 -0.68
C ALA A 306 -14.75 11.55 -0.69
N GLU A 307 -15.93 11.54 -1.31
CA GLU A 307 -16.91 12.64 -1.27
C GLU A 307 -17.37 12.99 0.15
N GLN A 308 -17.65 11.96 0.97
CA GLN A 308 -18.04 12.17 2.35
C GLN A 308 -16.88 12.71 3.19
N ASN A 309 -15.69 12.13 3.03
CA ASN A 309 -14.49 12.52 3.77
C ASN A 309 -14.03 13.94 3.45
N THR A 310 -14.29 14.43 2.22
CA THR A 310 -13.99 15.81 1.79
C THR A 310 -15.19 16.74 1.85
N ALA A 311 -16.30 16.33 2.49
CA ALA A 311 -17.50 17.14 2.60
C ALA A 311 -17.21 18.53 3.21
N GLY A 312 -17.80 19.57 2.62
CA GLY A 312 -17.56 20.97 3.03
C GLY A 312 -16.25 21.58 2.54
N LYS A 313 -15.40 20.81 1.85
CA LYS A 313 -14.19 21.31 1.17
C LYS A 313 -14.45 21.55 -0.31
N ASN A 314 -13.67 22.46 -0.91
CA ASN A 314 -13.77 22.73 -2.34
C ASN A 314 -13.01 21.64 -3.12
N HIS A 315 -13.74 20.76 -3.79
CA HIS A 315 -13.17 19.65 -4.55
C HIS A 315 -14.01 19.28 -5.78
N ALA A 316 -13.40 18.52 -6.68
CA ALA A 316 -14.06 17.88 -7.81
C ALA A 316 -13.64 16.40 -7.85
N SER A 317 -14.60 15.50 -8.09
CA SER A 317 -14.37 14.05 -8.12
C SER A 317 -14.75 13.44 -9.45
N TYR A 318 -13.89 12.53 -9.91
CA TYR A 318 -14.07 11.83 -11.17
C TYR A 318 -14.07 10.31 -10.95
N GLY A 319 -15.22 9.67 -11.17
CA GLY A 319 -15.40 8.22 -11.03
C GLY A 319 -14.95 7.46 -12.29
N VAL A 320 -13.71 7.65 -12.71
CA VAL A 320 -13.12 7.09 -13.95
C VAL A 320 -11.68 6.65 -13.70
N SER A 321 -11.09 5.86 -14.61
CA SER A 321 -9.67 5.54 -14.57
C SER A 321 -8.80 6.78 -14.80
N GLY A 322 -7.55 6.74 -14.35
CA GLY A 322 -6.59 7.82 -14.61
C GLY A 322 -6.40 8.07 -16.10
N ALA A 323 -6.31 7.02 -16.92
CA ALA A 323 -6.21 7.15 -18.38
C ALA A 323 -7.44 7.85 -18.99
N THR A 324 -8.64 7.49 -18.58
CA THR A 324 -9.87 8.16 -19.02
C THR A 324 -9.88 9.62 -18.59
N TRP A 325 -9.47 9.90 -17.35
CA TRP A 325 -9.41 11.29 -16.88
C TRP A 325 -8.41 12.13 -17.70
N VAL A 326 -7.25 11.58 -18.00
CA VAL A 326 -6.26 12.24 -18.84
C VAL A 326 -6.81 12.54 -20.23
N HIS A 327 -7.49 11.59 -20.84
CA HIS A 327 -8.04 11.73 -22.19
C HIS A 327 -9.16 12.78 -22.26
N ASP A 328 -10.13 12.70 -21.32
CA ASP A 328 -11.41 13.43 -21.43
C ASP A 328 -11.42 14.76 -20.68
N PHE A 329 -10.68 14.87 -19.58
CA PHE A 329 -10.82 15.97 -18.62
C PHE A 329 -9.56 16.81 -18.42
N SER A 330 -8.37 16.27 -18.66
CA SER A 330 -7.11 16.95 -18.34
C SER A 330 -6.94 18.28 -19.08
N LYS A 331 -7.50 18.43 -20.29
CA LYS A 331 -7.39 19.65 -21.09
C LYS A 331 -8.17 20.84 -20.52
N THR A 332 -9.21 20.56 -19.73
CA THR A 332 -10.07 21.58 -19.09
C THR A 332 -9.83 21.66 -17.59
N ALA A 333 -8.92 20.84 -17.07
CA ALA A 333 -8.53 20.86 -15.68
C ALA A 333 -7.76 22.14 -15.32
N PRO A 334 -7.79 22.58 -14.06
CA PRO A 334 -6.98 23.70 -13.63
C PRO A 334 -5.48 23.37 -13.73
N ILE A 335 -4.64 24.40 -13.64
CA ILE A 335 -3.21 24.23 -13.44
C ILE A 335 -3.01 23.74 -12.00
N PHE A 336 -2.32 22.61 -11.84
CA PHE A 336 -2.06 22.01 -10.53
C PHE A 336 -0.72 22.47 -9.97
N ASP A 337 -0.70 22.78 -8.69
CA ASP A 337 0.52 23.08 -7.93
C ASP A 337 1.17 21.79 -7.37
N ALA A 338 0.36 20.76 -7.15
CA ALA A 338 0.85 19.46 -6.69
C ALA A 338 0.01 18.31 -7.25
N ALA A 339 0.65 17.14 -7.40
CA ALA A 339 -0.02 15.87 -7.67
C ALA A 339 0.46 14.81 -6.69
N VAL A 340 -0.49 14.04 -6.15
CA VAL A 340 -0.26 12.79 -5.40
C VAL A 340 -0.76 11.65 -6.27
N ALA A 341 0.00 10.56 -6.34
CA ALA A 341 -0.39 9.35 -7.07
C ALA A 341 -0.04 8.11 -6.25
N ASP A 342 -1.04 7.29 -5.94
CA ASP A 342 -0.91 6.00 -5.24
C ASP A 342 -1.49 4.87 -6.10
N PRO A 343 -0.82 4.51 -7.21
CA PRO A 343 -1.33 3.55 -8.18
C PRO A 343 -1.29 2.10 -7.64
N PRO A 344 -2.02 1.17 -8.29
CA PRO A 344 -1.95 -0.25 -7.98
C PRO A 344 -0.55 -0.83 -8.31
N ARG A 345 -0.33 -2.12 -7.98
CA ARG A 345 0.95 -2.84 -8.20
C ARG A 345 1.52 -2.75 -9.61
N SER A 346 0.69 -2.56 -10.62
CA SER A 346 1.14 -2.35 -12.00
C SER A 346 1.84 -1.01 -12.25
N GLY A 347 1.83 -0.12 -11.27
CA GLY A 347 2.29 1.26 -11.38
C GLY A 347 1.27 2.16 -12.06
N MET A 348 1.67 3.37 -12.42
CA MET A 348 0.81 4.32 -13.13
C MET A 348 0.42 3.79 -14.50
N GLU A 349 -0.83 4.05 -14.89
CA GLU A 349 -1.26 3.85 -16.27
C GLU A 349 -0.36 4.66 -17.21
N LYS A 350 -0.09 4.11 -18.40
CA LYS A 350 0.84 4.72 -19.36
C LYS A 350 0.49 6.18 -19.66
N GLU A 351 -0.79 6.44 -19.91
CA GLU A 351 -1.35 7.74 -20.25
C GLU A 351 -1.17 8.74 -19.10
N VAL A 352 -1.38 8.30 -17.85
CA VAL A 352 -1.20 9.12 -16.64
C VAL A 352 0.28 9.50 -16.48
N CYS A 353 1.17 8.51 -16.57
CA CYS A 353 2.61 8.75 -16.44
C CYS A 353 3.12 9.69 -17.53
N GLU A 354 2.70 9.50 -18.79
CA GLU A 354 3.09 10.36 -19.92
C GLU A 354 2.52 11.79 -19.76
N TRP A 355 1.31 11.93 -19.24
CA TRP A 355 0.70 13.21 -18.96
C TRP A 355 1.44 13.95 -17.84
N LEU A 356 1.74 13.29 -16.73
CA LEU A 356 2.56 13.86 -15.64
C LEU A 356 3.93 14.30 -16.15
N CYS A 357 4.58 13.51 -17.01
CA CYS A 357 5.85 13.88 -17.61
C CYS A 357 5.79 15.18 -18.43
N LYS A 358 4.67 15.43 -19.09
CA LYS A 358 4.44 16.61 -19.94
C LYS A 358 3.86 17.78 -19.16
N SER A 359 3.32 17.54 -17.96
CA SER A 359 2.79 18.59 -17.11
C SER A 359 3.92 19.46 -16.54
N ASP A 360 3.58 20.68 -16.20
CA ASP A 360 4.48 21.59 -15.48
C ASP A 360 4.14 21.63 -13.97
N ILE A 361 3.53 20.57 -13.44
CA ILE A 361 3.21 20.44 -12.02
C ILE A 361 4.53 20.48 -11.23
N PRO A 362 4.73 21.46 -10.32
CA PRO A 362 6.01 21.62 -9.65
C PRO A 362 6.32 20.49 -8.67
N HIS A 363 5.31 19.93 -8.02
CA HIS A 363 5.46 18.96 -6.94
C HIS A 363 4.71 17.68 -7.27
N ILE A 364 5.42 16.53 -7.33
CA ILE A 364 4.79 15.20 -7.47
C ILE A 364 5.18 14.34 -6.28
N ARG A 365 4.20 13.69 -5.68
CA ARG A 365 4.33 12.66 -4.65
C ARG A 365 3.85 11.35 -5.23
N SER A 366 4.74 10.40 -5.42
CA SER A 366 4.43 9.09 -5.97
C SER A 366 4.63 8.01 -4.92
N LEU A 367 3.54 7.31 -4.62
CA LEU A 367 3.58 6.12 -3.77
C LEU A 367 3.60 4.86 -4.65
N SER A 368 4.08 3.75 -4.11
CA SER A 368 3.99 2.47 -4.80
C SER A 368 4.24 1.29 -3.86
N CYS A 369 3.49 0.22 -4.08
CA CYS A 369 3.68 -1.07 -3.41
C CYS A 369 4.52 -2.08 -4.23
N ASP A 370 5.10 -1.65 -5.36
CA ASP A 370 6.00 -2.45 -6.17
C ASP A 370 7.22 -1.63 -6.58
N PRO A 371 8.43 -1.97 -6.09
CA PRO A 371 9.63 -1.17 -6.31
C PRO A 371 10.09 -1.14 -7.77
N ALA A 372 9.78 -2.17 -8.56
CA ALA A 372 10.20 -2.24 -9.96
C ALA A 372 9.35 -1.31 -10.84
N THR A 373 8.02 -1.32 -10.64
CA THR A 373 7.11 -0.42 -11.35
C THR A 373 7.32 1.03 -10.90
N HIS A 374 7.62 1.25 -9.60
CA HIS A 374 7.95 2.59 -9.10
C HIS A 374 9.21 3.15 -9.76
N ALA A 375 10.30 2.34 -9.82
CA ALA A 375 11.53 2.74 -10.48
C ALA A 375 11.32 3.03 -11.97
N ARG A 376 10.50 2.23 -12.67
CA ARG A 376 10.12 2.45 -14.08
C ARG A 376 9.44 3.82 -14.28
N ASP A 377 8.48 4.15 -13.44
CA ASP A 377 7.70 5.39 -13.54
C ASP A 377 8.54 6.60 -13.10
N ALA A 378 9.34 6.44 -12.04
CA ALA A 378 10.32 7.44 -11.59
C ALA A 378 11.33 7.80 -12.70
N ALA A 379 11.86 6.80 -13.42
CA ALA A 379 12.80 7.03 -14.52
C ALA A 379 12.20 7.90 -15.65
N LYS A 380 10.90 7.74 -15.93
CA LYS A 380 10.21 8.57 -16.93
C LYS A 380 10.07 10.02 -16.45
N LEU A 381 9.66 10.24 -15.19
CA LEU A 381 9.56 11.56 -14.59
C LEU A 381 10.92 12.28 -14.58
N ILE A 382 11.99 11.58 -14.18
CA ILE A 382 13.34 12.16 -14.15
C ILE A 382 13.80 12.58 -15.56
N ARG A 383 13.60 11.71 -16.57
CA ARG A 383 13.92 12.05 -17.97
C ARG A 383 13.11 13.22 -18.50
N SER A 384 11.91 13.47 -17.95
CA SER A 384 11.07 14.62 -18.35
C SER A 384 11.37 15.92 -17.61
N GLY A 385 12.43 15.92 -16.77
CA GLY A 385 12.93 17.13 -16.12
C GLY A 385 12.51 17.28 -14.66
N TYR A 386 12.09 16.20 -14.00
CA TYR A 386 11.95 16.17 -12.54
C TYR A 386 13.26 15.73 -11.87
N SER A 387 13.48 16.19 -10.65
CA SER A 387 14.51 15.66 -9.75
C SER A 387 13.85 14.79 -8.71
N LEU A 388 14.40 13.61 -8.45
CA LEU A 388 14.07 12.80 -7.28
C LEU A 388 14.72 13.46 -6.06
N VAL A 389 13.91 14.06 -5.18
CA VAL A 389 14.38 14.80 -4.00
C VAL A 389 14.56 13.86 -2.81
N SER A 390 13.64 12.93 -2.63
CA SER A 390 13.75 11.90 -1.59
C SER A 390 13.06 10.62 -2.02
N LEU A 391 13.55 9.50 -1.47
CA LEU A 391 12.93 8.19 -1.56
C LEU A 391 12.81 7.65 -0.14
N THR A 392 11.60 7.23 0.25
CA THR A 392 11.30 6.77 1.61
C THR A 392 10.71 5.37 1.55
N LEU A 393 11.24 4.43 2.32
CA LEU A 393 10.61 3.15 2.62
C LEU A 393 9.50 3.38 3.65
N LEU A 394 8.27 3.03 3.30
CA LEU A 394 7.12 3.04 4.19
C LEU A 394 6.92 1.62 4.74
N ASP A 395 7.27 1.38 6.00
CA ASP A 395 7.22 0.06 6.62
C ASP A 395 5.80 -0.32 7.06
N PHE A 396 4.86 -0.35 6.09
CA PHE A 396 3.46 -0.73 6.34
C PHE A 396 3.29 -2.19 6.76
N TYR A 397 4.18 -3.07 6.32
CA TYR A 397 4.04 -4.51 6.48
C TYR A 397 5.31 -5.15 7.06
N PRO A 398 5.70 -4.81 8.29
CA PRO A 398 6.79 -5.52 8.99
C PRO A 398 6.56 -7.04 8.99
N ASN A 399 7.65 -7.80 9.07
CA ASN A 399 7.65 -9.27 9.00
C ASN A 399 7.23 -9.86 7.65
N THR A 400 7.10 -9.02 6.61
CA THR A 400 6.78 -9.45 5.24
C THR A 400 7.78 -8.87 4.24
N CYS A 401 7.80 -9.47 3.04
CA CYS A 401 8.60 -8.98 1.92
C CYS A 401 7.97 -7.79 1.18
N HIS A 402 6.82 -7.31 1.59
CA HIS A 402 6.17 -6.18 0.93
C HIS A 402 7.01 -4.91 1.10
N ILE A 403 7.12 -4.16 0.02
CA ILE A 403 7.85 -2.90 -0.03
C ILE A 403 6.86 -1.84 -0.50
N GLU A 404 6.63 -0.88 0.38
CA GLU A 404 5.89 0.34 0.05
C GLU A 404 6.89 1.49 0.05
N SER A 405 6.79 2.38 -0.91
CA SER A 405 7.74 3.49 -1.04
C SER A 405 7.06 4.78 -1.46
N LEU A 406 7.59 5.89 -1.00
CA LEU A 406 7.22 7.25 -1.38
C LEU A 406 8.41 7.92 -2.04
N ALA A 407 8.23 8.37 -3.28
CA ALA A 407 9.18 9.19 -4.01
C ALA A 407 8.64 10.63 -4.12
N ILE A 408 9.47 11.59 -3.77
CA ILE A 408 9.19 13.01 -3.87
C ILE A 408 9.94 13.58 -5.07
N PHE A 409 9.20 14.17 -6.00
CA PHE A 409 9.74 14.80 -7.19
C PHE A 409 9.44 16.29 -7.21
N GLU A 410 10.45 17.06 -7.64
CA GLU A 410 10.36 18.50 -7.87
C GLU A 410 10.72 18.81 -9.33
N LYS A 411 9.94 19.68 -9.97
CA LYS A 411 10.23 20.11 -11.35
C LYS A 411 11.49 20.99 -11.37
N ARG A 412 12.48 20.65 -12.19
CA ARG A 412 13.69 21.47 -12.34
C ARG A 412 13.34 22.84 -12.92
N THR A 413 13.83 23.88 -12.29
CA THR A 413 13.71 25.26 -12.84
C THR A 413 14.47 25.40 -14.15
N LYS A 414 14.06 26.33 -15.04
CA LYS A 414 14.72 26.54 -16.33
C LYS A 414 16.23 26.82 -16.20
N GLN A 415 16.67 27.47 -15.12
CA GLN A 415 18.09 27.72 -14.81
C GLN A 415 18.88 26.42 -14.51
N GLY A 416 18.28 25.44 -13.85
CA GLY A 416 18.93 24.14 -13.57
C GLY A 416 19.06 23.23 -14.80
N ARG A 417 18.28 23.47 -15.89
CA ARG A 417 18.39 22.70 -17.13
C ARG A 417 19.62 23.08 -17.96
N GLN A 418 20.08 24.33 -17.91
CA GLN A 418 21.26 24.79 -18.66
C GLN A 418 22.57 24.25 -18.06
N ASN A 419 22.66 24.08 -16.75
CA ASN A 419 23.86 23.56 -16.09
C ASN A 419 24.06 22.04 -16.28
N ALA A 420 22.97 21.29 -16.50
CA ALA A 420 23.06 19.84 -16.72
C ALA A 420 23.38 19.43 -18.18
N GLN A 421 23.36 20.36 -19.13
CA GLN A 421 23.77 20.12 -20.53
C GLN A 421 25.24 20.48 -20.79
N ASN A 422 25.91 21.07 -19.82
CA ASN A 422 27.32 21.51 -19.93
C ASN A 422 28.27 20.67 -19.07
N VAL A 423 27.85 19.51 -18.58
CA VAL A 423 28.64 18.45 -17.94
C VAL A 423 28.45 17.16 -18.73
#